data_db98b1d63fb00eeb0aba724cea3d8883
#
_entry.id   db98b1d63fb00eeb0aba724cea3d8883
#
_cell.length_a   1.000
_cell.length_b   1.000
_cell.length_c   1.000
_cell.angle_alpha   90.00
_cell.angle_beta   90.00
_cell.angle_gamma   90.00
#
_symmetry.space_group_name_H-M   'P 1'
#
loop_
_entity.id
_entity.type
_entity.pdbx_description
1 polymer ?
#
loop_
_entity_poly.entity_id
_entity_poly.type
_entity_poly.pdbx_seq_one_letter_code
_entity_poly.pdbx_strand_id
1 'polypeptide(L)'
;MKRKGTVVQVTGPVVDVAFDGGSLPEINEALTVAPDGQPRMMEVAQHIGGDTVRCIMLSPSEGIGRGDEVLSTGHTIEAPVGEATLGRMFNVLGQPIDEKGDVNAPEKWSIHRAPPDFAQQNPTTEILETGIKVIDLLAPYAKGGK
;
A
#
# COMPACT_ATOMS: atom_id res chain seq x y z
N MET A 1 -0.96 -20.34 -1.03
CA MET A 1 -2.33 -20.73 -1.44
C MET A 1 -3.21 -19.51 -1.32
N LYS A 2 -3.98 -19.16 -2.35
CA LYS A 2 -4.95 -18.05 -2.24
C LYS A 2 -6.09 -18.49 -1.31
N ARG A 3 -6.24 -17.79 -0.19
CA ARG A 3 -7.33 -18.03 0.77
C ARG A 3 -8.58 -17.30 0.27
N LYS A 4 -9.72 -17.92 0.50
CA LYS A 4 -11.03 -17.32 0.20
C LYS A 4 -11.71 -16.92 1.50
N GLY A 5 -12.26 -15.73 1.51
CA GLY A 5 -13.08 -15.20 2.59
C GLY A 5 -14.40 -14.66 2.07
N THR A 6 -15.28 -14.32 3.00
CA THR A 6 -16.60 -13.76 2.71
C THR A 6 -16.81 -12.50 3.53
N VAL A 7 -17.34 -11.46 2.92
CA VAL A 7 -17.69 -10.21 3.60
C VAL A 7 -18.81 -10.47 4.61
N VAL A 8 -18.58 -10.13 5.86
CA VAL A 8 -19.56 -10.27 6.97
C VAL A 8 -20.24 -8.93 7.24
N GLN A 9 -19.47 -7.83 7.23
CA GLN A 9 -19.97 -6.49 7.55
C GLN A 9 -19.21 -5.45 6.75
N VAL A 10 -19.91 -4.39 6.35
CA VAL A 10 -19.35 -3.19 5.72
C VAL A 10 -19.78 -1.96 6.50
N THR A 11 -18.82 -1.12 6.91
CA THR A 11 -19.05 0.10 7.65
C THR A 11 -18.16 1.22 7.09
N GLY A 12 -18.66 1.93 6.09
CA GLY A 12 -17.87 2.91 5.35
C GLY A 12 -16.63 2.23 4.70
N PRO A 13 -15.40 2.68 4.98
CA PRO A 13 -14.18 2.08 4.42
C PRO A 13 -13.73 0.83 5.18
N VAL A 14 -14.40 0.44 6.25
CA VAL A 14 -14.05 -0.72 7.07
C VAL A 14 -14.90 -1.91 6.67
N VAL A 15 -14.25 -3.02 6.36
CA VAL A 15 -14.89 -4.28 5.93
C VAL A 15 -14.41 -5.42 6.81
N ASP A 16 -15.34 -6.14 7.44
CA ASP A 16 -15.03 -7.35 8.20
C ASP A 16 -15.25 -8.56 7.30
N VAL A 17 -14.23 -9.43 7.23
CA VAL A 17 -14.17 -10.58 6.33
C VAL A 17 -13.92 -11.84 7.14
N ALA A 18 -14.78 -12.84 6.99
CA ALA A 18 -14.59 -14.16 7.58
C ALA A 18 -13.86 -15.09 6.62
N PHE A 19 -12.93 -15.89 7.14
CA PHE A 19 -12.17 -16.88 6.39
C PHE A 19 -12.44 -18.28 6.94
N ASP A 20 -12.91 -19.17 6.07
CA ASP A 20 -13.13 -20.56 6.45
C ASP A 20 -11.80 -21.34 6.46
N GLY A 21 -11.61 -22.22 7.44
CA GLY A 21 -10.49 -23.18 7.45
C GLY A 21 -9.30 -22.84 8.34
N GLY A 22 -9.44 -21.91 9.30
CA GLY A 22 -8.49 -21.73 10.41
C GLY A 22 -7.15 -21.07 10.05
N SER A 23 -6.95 -20.61 8.81
CA SER A 23 -5.76 -19.88 8.39
C SER A 23 -6.15 -18.47 7.95
N LEU A 24 -6.01 -17.51 8.86
CA LEU A 24 -6.26 -16.10 8.59
C LEU A 24 -5.15 -15.49 7.71
N PRO A 25 -5.47 -14.46 6.90
CA PRO A 25 -4.48 -13.59 6.30
C PRO A 25 -3.66 -12.88 7.37
N GLU A 26 -2.42 -12.57 7.06
CA GLU A 26 -1.56 -11.82 7.97
C GLU A 26 -1.98 -10.34 8.05
N ILE A 27 -1.61 -9.67 9.14
CA ILE A 27 -1.79 -8.22 9.25
C ILE A 27 -0.96 -7.55 8.14
N ASN A 28 -1.52 -6.51 7.52
CA ASN A 28 -1.00 -5.82 6.35
C ASN A 28 -1.07 -6.61 5.03
N GLU A 29 -1.64 -7.81 5.03
CA GLU A 29 -1.85 -8.55 3.78
C GLU A 29 -2.92 -7.86 2.93
N ALA A 30 -2.67 -7.78 1.62
CA ALA A 30 -3.62 -7.24 0.67
C ALA A 30 -4.69 -8.28 0.29
N LEU A 31 -5.94 -7.86 0.30
CA LEU A 31 -7.09 -8.66 -0.12
C LEU A 31 -7.79 -7.98 -1.29
N THR A 32 -8.44 -8.77 -2.13
CA THR A 32 -9.24 -8.27 -3.26
C THR A 32 -10.68 -8.73 -3.18
N VAL A 33 -11.60 -7.83 -3.54
CA VAL A 33 -13.03 -8.10 -3.70
C VAL A 33 -13.48 -7.50 -5.04
N ALA A 34 -14.38 -8.17 -5.75
CA ALA A 34 -14.82 -7.74 -7.07
C ALA A 34 -16.35 -7.88 -7.22
N PRO A 35 -17.15 -7.06 -6.51
CA PRO A 35 -18.61 -7.18 -6.50
C PRO A 35 -19.26 -6.94 -7.88
N ASP A 36 -18.64 -6.10 -8.68
CA ASP A 36 -19.08 -5.70 -10.03
C ASP A 36 -18.14 -6.19 -11.15
N GLY A 37 -17.27 -7.15 -10.83
CA GLY A 37 -16.22 -7.65 -11.73
C GLY A 37 -14.98 -6.77 -11.79
N GLN A 38 -14.99 -5.60 -11.15
CA GLN A 38 -13.81 -4.75 -11.02
C GLN A 38 -13.10 -5.02 -9.69
N PRO A 39 -11.83 -5.43 -9.71
CA PRO A 39 -11.11 -5.73 -8.49
C PRO A 39 -10.86 -4.45 -7.69
N ARG A 40 -11.25 -4.48 -6.43
CA ARG A 40 -10.98 -3.44 -5.43
C ARG A 40 -10.09 -4.03 -4.35
N MET A 41 -9.21 -3.23 -3.82
CA MET A 41 -8.22 -3.67 -2.85
C MET A 41 -8.50 -3.14 -1.46
N MET A 42 -8.27 -3.99 -0.48
CA MET A 42 -8.29 -3.67 0.94
C MET A 42 -7.08 -4.28 1.63
N GLU A 43 -6.73 -3.78 2.80
CA GLU A 43 -5.63 -4.25 3.62
C GLU A 43 -6.14 -4.76 4.95
N VAL A 44 -5.60 -5.87 5.43
CA VAL A 44 -5.89 -6.42 6.75
C VAL A 44 -5.28 -5.54 7.83
N ALA A 45 -6.13 -4.88 8.62
CA ALA A 45 -5.70 -4.01 9.71
C ALA A 45 -5.62 -4.74 11.06
N GLN A 46 -6.53 -5.69 11.29
CA GLN A 46 -6.65 -6.35 12.60
C GLN A 46 -7.36 -7.70 12.50
N HIS A 47 -6.98 -8.64 13.35
CA HIS A 47 -7.77 -9.83 13.65
C HIS A 47 -8.73 -9.50 14.79
N ILE A 48 -10.05 -9.69 14.58
CA ILE A 48 -11.08 -9.31 15.55
C ILE A 48 -11.66 -10.49 16.32
N GLY A 49 -11.12 -11.70 16.10
CA GLY A 49 -11.52 -12.92 16.77
C GLY A 49 -12.40 -13.83 15.91
N GLY A 50 -12.51 -15.08 16.31
CA GLY A 50 -13.02 -16.13 15.43
C GLY A 50 -12.20 -16.19 14.15
N ASP A 51 -12.80 -16.59 13.06
CA ASP A 51 -12.14 -16.63 11.75
C ASP A 51 -12.30 -15.31 10.98
N THR A 52 -12.37 -14.15 11.68
CA THR A 52 -12.72 -12.85 11.09
C THR A 52 -11.57 -11.85 11.22
N VAL A 53 -11.29 -11.17 10.11
CA VAL A 53 -10.34 -10.06 10.05
C VAL A 53 -11.06 -8.76 9.70
N ARG A 54 -10.55 -7.66 10.22
CA ARG A 54 -10.97 -6.31 9.89
C ARG A 54 -10.03 -5.71 8.87
N CYS A 55 -10.60 -5.22 7.77
CA CYS A 55 -9.87 -4.67 6.66
C CYS A 55 -10.23 -3.20 6.42
N ILE A 56 -9.30 -2.45 5.86
CA ILE A 56 -9.50 -1.07 5.42
C ILE A 56 -9.45 -1.04 3.90
N MET A 57 -10.50 -0.48 3.28
CA MET A 57 -10.57 -0.29 1.84
C MET A 57 -9.60 0.79 1.38
N LEU A 58 -8.86 0.51 0.32
CA LEU A 58 -8.02 1.48 -0.39
C LEU A 58 -8.66 1.98 -1.70
N SER A 59 -9.83 1.44 -1.99
CA SER A 59 -10.69 1.82 -3.10
C SER A 59 -12.08 2.14 -2.53
N PRO A 60 -12.94 2.82 -3.29
CA PRO A 60 -14.33 3.05 -2.88
C PRO A 60 -15.04 1.76 -2.50
N SER A 61 -15.81 1.77 -1.41
CA SER A 61 -16.54 0.60 -0.88
C SER A 61 -17.94 0.42 -1.45
N GLU A 62 -18.38 1.32 -2.35
CA GLU A 62 -19.71 1.27 -2.95
C GLU A 62 -19.93 -0.04 -3.70
N GLY A 63 -21.07 -0.65 -3.48
CA GLY A 63 -21.46 -1.92 -4.12
C GLY A 63 -20.91 -3.17 -3.45
N ILE A 64 -20.05 -3.05 -2.43
CA ILE A 64 -19.62 -4.19 -1.62
C ILE A 64 -20.71 -4.51 -0.61
N GLY A 65 -21.15 -5.75 -0.59
CA GLY A 65 -22.19 -6.25 0.27
C GLY A 65 -21.77 -7.45 1.10
N ARG A 66 -22.57 -7.75 2.11
CA ARG A 66 -22.42 -8.98 2.88
C ARG A 66 -22.61 -10.19 1.94
N GLY A 67 -21.68 -11.14 2.02
CA GLY A 67 -21.69 -12.35 1.20
C GLY A 67 -20.74 -12.29 0.00
N ASP A 68 -20.16 -11.13 -0.32
CA ASP A 68 -19.19 -11.01 -1.41
C ASP A 68 -17.93 -11.83 -1.13
N GLU A 69 -17.42 -12.49 -2.18
CA GLU A 69 -16.19 -13.28 -2.08
C GLU A 69 -14.96 -12.35 -2.05
N VAL A 70 -14.07 -12.65 -1.12
CA VAL A 70 -12.79 -11.97 -0.95
C VAL A 70 -11.65 -12.94 -1.17
N LEU A 71 -10.64 -12.53 -1.92
CA LEU A 71 -9.45 -13.32 -2.21
C LEU A 71 -8.22 -12.71 -1.55
N SER A 72 -7.48 -13.52 -0.81
CA SER A 72 -6.16 -13.17 -0.29
C SER A 72 -5.14 -13.16 -1.42
N THR A 73 -4.28 -12.14 -1.47
CA THR A 73 -3.20 -12.07 -2.45
C THR A 73 -1.96 -12.86 -2.00
N GLY A 74 -1.80 -13.06 -0.69
CA GLY A 74 -0.65 -13.72 -0.07
C GLY A 74 0.57 -12.81 0.11
N HIS A 75 0.43 -11.52 -0.15
CA HIS A 75 1.48 -10.52 0.03
C HIS A 75 0.87 -9.17 0.48
N THR A 76 1.70 -8.29 1.00
CA THR A 76 1.32 -6.92 1.33
C THR A 76 1.11 -6.09 0.08
N ILE A 77 0.64 -4.85 0.24
CA ILE A 77 0.60 -3.89 -0.86
C ILE A 77 2.03 -3.56 -1.30
N GLU A 78 2.27 -3.57 -2.61
CA GLU A 78 3.57 -3.36 -3.21
C GLU A 78 3.56 -2.17 -4.16
N ALA A 79 4.63 -1.40 -4.15
CA ALA A 79 4.86 -0.32 -5.10
C ALA A 79 5.97 -0.70 -6.09
N PRO A 80 5.83 -0.38 -7.37
CA PRO A 80 6.91 -0.55 -8.34
C PRO A 80 8.07 0.38 -8.00
N VAL A 81 9.30 -0.10 -8.16
CA VAL A 81 10.53 0.65 -7.88
C VAL A 81 11.52 0.57 -9.04
N GLY A 82 12.53 1.44 -9.01
CA GLY A 82 13.58 1.48 -10.00
C GLY A 82 13.44 2.64 -11.01
N GLU A 83 14.39 2.73 -11.94
CA GLU A 83 14.48 3.85 -12.89
C GLU A 83 13.24 3.99 -13.78
N ALA A 84 12.57 2.89 -14.12
CA ALA A 84 11.34 2.90 -14.92
C ALA A 84 10.18 3.67 -14.27
N THR A 85 10.26 3.96 -12.97
CA THR A 85 9.24 4.70 -12.24
C THR A 85 9.48 6.21 -12.20
N LEU A 86 10.66 6.67 -12.61
CA LEU A 86 11.01 8.09 -12.59
C LEU A 86 10.13 8.89 -13.56
N GLY A 87 9.60 10.01 -13.09
CA GLY A 87 8.72 10.89 -13.88
C GLY A 87 7.35 10.29 -14.20
N ARG A 88 6.95 9.20 -13.52
CA ARG A 88 5.66 8.56 -13.64
C ARG A 88 4.78 8.86 -12.42
N MET A 89 3.46 8.79 -12.60
CA MET A 89 2.47 8.95 -11.53
C MET A 89 1.74 7.63 -11.30
N PHE A 90 1.57 7.27 -10.02
CA PHE A 90 0.94 6.03 -9.60
C PHE A 90 -0.21 6.30 -8.62
N ASN A 91 -1.21 5.45 -8.64
CA ASN A 91 -2.18 5.37 -7.57
C ASN A 91 -1.62 4.61 -6.35
N VAL A 92 -2.40 4.50 -5.28
CA VAL A 92 -2.02 3.78 -4.05
C VAL A 92 -1.76 2.28 -4.25
N LEU A 93 -2.17 1.73 -5.38
CA LEU A 93 -1.97 0.32 -5.75
C LEU A 93 -0.75 0.11 -6.66
N GLY A 94 0.03 1.15 -6.91
CA GLY A 94 1.18 1.10 -7.80
C GLY A 94 0.82 0.99 -9.29
N GLN A 95 -0.40 1.34 -9.68
CA GLN A 95 -0.83 1.38 -11.06
C GLN A 95 -0.58 2.77 -11.66
N PRO A 96 -0.06 2.88 -12.88
CA PRO A 96 0.18 4.17 -13.51
C PRO A 96 -1.15 4.88 -13.83
N ILE A 97 -1.20 6.20 -13.54
CA ILE A 97 -2.37 7.06 -13.76
C ILE A 97 -2.05 8.28 -14.63
N ASP A 98 -0.89 8.29 -15.26
CA ASP A 98 -0.37 9.39 -16.08
C ASP A 98 -0.65 9.24 -17.59
N GLU A 99 -1.47 8.25 -17.98
CA GLU A 99 -1.85 7.94 -19.37
C GLU A 99 -0.66 7.64 -20.32
N LYS A 100 0.52 7.36 -19.76
CA LYS A 100 1.73 7.05 -20.53
C LYS A 100 1.95 5.54 -20.75
N GLY A 101 0.92 4.74 -20.52
CA GLY A 101 0.98 3.28 -20.65
C GLY A 101 1.61 2.58 -19.42
N ASP A 102 1.71 1.26 -19.50
CA ASP A 102 2.20 0.44 -18.40
C ASP A 102 3.66 0.71 -18.07
N VAL A 103 4.02 0.49 -16.82
CA VAL A 103 5.39 0.58 -16.33
C VAL A 103 5.93 -0.83 -16.13
N ASN A 104 6.92 -1.18 -16.93
CA ASN A 104 7.63 -2.44 -16.76
C ASN A 104 8.73 -2.28 -15.68
N ALA A 105 8.31 -2.28 -14.42
CA ALA A 105 9.24 -2.29 -13.30
C ALA A 105 9.55 -3.75 -12.93
N PRO A 106 10.80 -4.18 -13.03
CA PRO A 106 11.18 -5.56 -12.74
C PRO A 106 11.08 -5.89 -11.24
N GLU A 107 11.07 -4.88 -10.39
CA GLU A 107 11.09 -5.01 -8.94
C GLU A 107 9.93 -4.23 -8.31
N LYS A 108 9.34 -4.84 -7.28
CA LYS A 108 8.31 -4.21 -6.44
C LYS A 108 8.69 -4.36 -4.98
N TRP A 109 8.44 -3.33 -4.20
CA TRP A 109 8.71 -3.32 -2.78
C TRP A 109 7.43 -3.18 -1.97
N SER A 110 7.35 -3.94 -0.87
CA SER A 110 6.27 -3.76 0.10
C SER A 110 6.31 -2.35 0.68
N ILE A 111 5.12 -1.73 0.82
CA ILE A 111 5.00 -0.43 1.51
C ILE A 111 5.31 -0.53 3.02
N HIS A 112 5.24 -1.74 3.59
CA HIS A 112 5.52 -2.05 5.00
C HIS A 112 6.94 -2.58 5.23
N ARG A 113 7.86 -2.34 4.30
CA ARG A 113 9.26 -2.75 4.47
C ARG A 113 9.93 -2.05 5.66
N ALA A 114 10.89 -2.72 6.27
CA ALA A 114 11.72 -2.13 7.30
C ALA A 114 12.52 -0.93 6.75
N PRO A 115 12.79 0.11 7.57
CA PRO A 115 13.68 1.19 7.16
C PRO A 115 15.10 0.64 6.89
N PRO A 116 15.91 1.36 6.07
CA PRO A 116 17.28 0.96 5.82
C PRO A 116 18.11 0.97 7.11
N ASP A 117 18.99 -0.01 7.27
CA ASP A 117 19.91 -0.08 8.39
C ASP A 117 20.81 1.17 8.45
N PHE A 118 21.27 1.51 9.65
CA PHE A 118 22.14 2.68 9.86
C PHE A 118 23.39 2.65 8.96
N ALA A 119 23.95 1.48 8.72
CA ALA A 119 25.11 1.30 7.84
C ALA A 119 24.83 1.61 6.35
N GLN A 120 23.56 1.56 5.94
CA GLN A 120 23.11 1.86 4.56
C GLN A 120 22.75 3.35 4.38
N GLN A 121 22.65 4.09 5.49
CA GLN A 121 22.34 5.52 5.43
C GLN A 121 23.59 6.30 5.05
N ASN A 122 23.42 7.28 4.17
CA ASN A 122 24.51 8.20 3.83
C ASN A 122 24.53 9.35 4.86
N PRO A 123 25.53 9.41 5.76
CA PRO A 123 25.60 10.44 6.79
C PRO A 123 26.10 11.79 6.24
N THR A 124 26.42 11.91 4.95
CA THR A 124 26.90 13.16 4.38
C THR A 124 25.79 14.19 4.37
N THR A 125 26.00 15.28 5.11
CA THR A 125 25.09 16.42 5.13
C THR A 125 25.41 17.32 3.95
N GLU A 126 24.73 17.11 2.84
CA GLU A 126 24.76 18.05 1.72
C GLU A 126 23.77 19.20 1.95
N ILE A 127 24.22 20.42 1.73
CA ILE A 127 23.36 21.60 1.83
C ILE A 127 22.56 21.76 0.54
N LEU A 128 21.26 22.03 0.68
CA LEU A 128 20.40 22.43 -0.41
C LEU A 128 20.57 23.93 -0.64
N GLU A 129 21.33 24.31 -1.66
CA GLU A 129 21.51 25.72 -2.02
C GLU A 129 20.20 26.27 -2.62
N THR A 130 19.56 27.19 -1.89
CA THR A 130 18.30 27.82 -2.31
C THR A 130 18.50 29.04 -3.21
N GLY A 131 19.70 29.64 -3.19
CA GLY A 131 20.01 30.94 -3.81
C GLY A 131 19.52 32.15 -3.01
N ILE A 132 18.90 31.93 -1.86
CA ILE A 132 18.44 32.99 -0.97
C ILE A 132 19.48 33.18 0.12
N LYS A 133 20.26 34.27 0.03
CA LYS A 133 21.40 34.53 0.92
C LYS A 133 21.08 34.35 2.41
N VAL A 134 19.94 34.85 2.85
CA VAL A 134 19.56 34.79 4.28
C VAL A 134 19.36 33.35 4.75
N ILE A 135 18.75 32.51 3.92
CA ILE A 135 18.53 31.10 4.24
C ILE A 135 19.85 30.35 4.19
N ASP A 136 20.59 30.48 3.10
CA ASP A 136 21.80 29.68 2.86
C ASP A 136 22.93 30.02 3.87
N LEU A 137 22.95 31.26 4.40
CA LEU A 137 23.97 31.69 5.36
C LEU A 137 23.56 31.52 6.82
N LEU A 138 22.28 31.74 7.17
CA LEU A 138 21.85 31.77 8.57
C LEU A 138 21.14 30.49 9.01
N ALA A 139 20.46 29.80 8.10
CA ALA A 139 19.71 28.58 8.40
C ALA A 139 19.70 27.64 7.22
N PRO A 140 20.87 27.11 6.79
CA PRO A 140 20.97 26.27 5.61
C PRO A 140 20.16 24.99 5.76
N TYR A 141 19.47 24.59 4.71
CA TYR A 141 18.75 23.33 4.66
C TYR A 141 19.67 22.17 4.26
N ALA A 142 19.63 21.08 5.02
CA ALA A 142 20.25 19.84 4.60
C ALA A 142 19.33 19.12 3.61
N LYS A 143 19.89 18.55 2.53
CA LYS A 143 19.15 17.65 1.63
C LYS A 143 18.63 16.46 2.42
N GLY A 144 17.32 16.17 2.30
CA GLY A 144 16.65 15.09 3.05
C GLY A 144 16.31 15.44 4.50
N GLY A 145 16.60 16.65 4.99
CA GLY A 145 16.16 17.15 6.28
C GLY A 145 14.63 17.39 6.28
N LYS A 146 14.01 17.12 7.43
CA LYS A 146 12.58 17.39 7.68
C LYS A 146 12.43 18.29 8.90
#